data_35455daf48110d287bdf65df2a662e28
#
_entry.id   35455daf48110d287bdf65df2a662e28
#
_cell.length_a   1.000
_cell.length_b   1.000
_cell.length_c   1.000
_cell.angle_alpha   90.00
_cell.angle_beta   90.00
_cell.angle_gamma   90.00
#
_symmetry.space_group_name_H-M   'P 1'
#
loop_
_entity.id
_entity.type
_entity.pdbx_description
1 polymer ?
#
loop_
_entity_poly.entity_id
_entity_poly.type
_entity_poly.pdbx_seq_one_letter_code
_entity_poly.pdbx_strand_id
1 'polypeptide(L)'
;TDIPITAVFGDQQAALFAHGCDRPGLVKCTYGTGCFIVAQTGTTITRSHHRLLSTVAWSTKEQTHYALEGAIFTTGASIQWLRDGLQLISNAAETEALCNQVENTHGVYFVPALSGLGAPHWDMKARGAFMGITGGVKRAHMVRAVIEAIAYQVKEVVDAINQDSDSPVTLLKIDGGVAQNNFLTQFQADVLGVTLERPKMLDA
;
A
#
# COMPACT_ATOMS: atom_id res chain seq x y z
N THR A 1 10.15 4.41 -41.33
CA THR A 1 10.75 5.36 -40.36
C THR A 1 11.01 4.63 -39.08
N ASP A 2 12.28 4.44 -38.73
CA ASP A 2 12.68 3.79 -37.50
C ASP A 2 12.51 4.81 -36.37
N ILE A 3 11.61 4.51 -35.43
CA ILE A 3 11.42 5.31 -34.20
C ILE A 3 12.30 4.68 -33.15
N PRO A 4 13.27 5.42 -32.55
CA PRO A 4 14.14 4.86 -31.55
C PRO A 4 13.37 4.63 -30.24
N ILE A 5 13.58 3.45 -29.62
CA ILE A 5 13.15 3.20 -28.24
C ILE A 5 14.22 3.80 -27.35
N THR A 6 13.87 4.86 -26.60
CA THR A 6 14.82 5.63 -25.78
C THR A 6 14.79 5.26 -24.32
N ALA A 7 13.72 4.65 -23.84
CA ALA A 7 13.57 4.16 -22.46
C ALA A 7 12.60 2.98 -22.40
N VAL A 8 12.83 2.08 -21.44
CA VAL A 8 11.93 0.98 -21.09
C VAL A 8 11.87 0.91 -19.55
N PHE A 9 10.65 0.96 -19.00
CA PHE A 9 10.39 0.85 -17.58
C PHE A 9 9.25 -0.15 -17.31
N GLY A 10 9.32 -0.85 -16.18
CA GLY A 10 8.12 -1.43 -15.58
C GLY A 10 7.24 -0.32 -14.99
N ASP A 11 5.93 -0.54 -14.90
CA ASP A 11 4.96 0.44 -14.40
C ASP A 11 5.29 0.94 -12.97
N GLN A 12 5.62 0.01 -12.07
CA GLN A 12 5.95 0.34 -10.68
C GLN A 12 7.26 1.13 -10.56
N GLN A 13 8.26 0.81 -11.39
CA GLN A 13 9.53 1.52 -11.45
C GLN A 13 9.37 2.89 -12.11
N ALA A 14 8.51 3.00 -13.12
CA ALA A 14 8.17 4.28 -13.74
C ALA A 14 7.49 5.23 -12.73
N ALA A 15 6.53 4.71 -11.95
CA ALA A 15 5.88 5.46 -10.88
C ALA A 15 6.88 5.88 -9.79
N LEU A 16 7.79 4.99 -9.36
CA LEU A 16 8.84 5.32 -8.40
C LEU A 16 9.70 6.50 -8.88
N PHE A 17 10.11 6.47 -10.16
CA PHE A 17 10.90 7.54 -10.77
C PHE A 17 10.11 8.83 -10.91
N ALA A 18 8.85 8.76 -11.40
CA ALA A 18 7.98 9.91 -11.60
C ALA A 18 7.64 10.62 -10.27
N HIS A 19 7.53 9.89 -9.18
CA HIS A 19 7.36 10.44 -7.85
C HIS A 19 8.66 11.08 -7.29
N GLY A 20 9.78 11.02 -8.01
CA GLY A 20 11.07 11.54 -7.55
C GLY A 20 11.59 10.82 -6.30
N CYS A 21 11.36 9.53 -6.19
CA CYS A 21 11.97 8.68 -5.15
C CYS A 21 13.41 8.35 -5.55
N ASP A 22 14.27 9.38 -5.58
CA ASP A 22 15.62 9.38 -6.15
C ASP A 22 16.72 8.97 -5.17
N ARG A 23 16.38 8.78 -3.88
CA ARG A 23 17.34 8.43 -2.83
C ARG A 23 16.72 7.50 -1.78
N PRO A 24 17.55 6.76 -1.01
CA PRO A 24 17.07 5.93 0.10
C PRO A 24 16.25 6.74 1.12
N GLY A 25 15.25 6.07 1.72
CA GLY A 25 14.30 6.67 2.66
C GLY A 25 13.05 7.26 2.01
N LEU A 26 13.03 7.40 0.67
CA LEU A 26 11.84 7.77 -0.10
C LEU A 26 11.17 6.50 -0.64
N VAL A 27 9.86 6.40 -0.44
CA VAL A 27 9.06 5.23 -0.79
C VAL A 27 7.82 5.66 -1.54
N LYS A 28 7.47 4.90 -2.56
CA LYS A 28 6.23 5.05 -3.31
C LYS A 28 5.27 3.93 -2.92
N CYS A 29 3.99 4.25 -2.79
CA CYS A 29 2.91 3.32 -2.48
C CYS A 29 1.73 3.57 -3.41
N THR A 30 1.50 2.68 -4.37
CA THR A 30 0.37 2.76 -5.31
C THR A 30 -0.80 1.92 -4.80
N TYR A 31 -1.90 2.57 -4.45
CA TYR A 31 -3.14 1.95 -3.99
C TYR A 31 -4.08 1.66 -5.17
N GLY A 32 -3.92 0.50 -5.79
CA GLY A 32 -4.81 -0.02 -6.83
C GLY A 32 -5.75 -1.12 -6.30
N THR A 33 -6.04 -2.13 -7.10
CA THR A 33 -6.75 -3.36 -6.68
C THR A 33 -6.01 -4.05 -5.53
N GLY A 34 -4.70 -4.22 -5.67
CA GLY A 34 -3.74 -4.44 -4.60
C GLY A 34 -2.96 -3.17 -4.29
N CYS A 35 -1.85 -3.31 -3.57
CA CYS A 35 -0.94 -2.20 -3.33
C CYS A 35 0.49 -2.64 -3.60
N PHE A 36 1.25 -1.77 -4.26
CA PHE A 36 2.67 -1.98 -4.53
C PHE A 36 3.49 -0.89 -3.86
N ILE A 37 4.35 -1.31 -2.95
CA ILE A 37 5.23 -0.43 -2.17
C ILE A 37 6.64 -0.65 -2.66
N VAL A 38 7.28 0.40 -3.16
CA VAL A 38 8.63 0.34 -3.71
C VAL A 38 9.50 1.39 -3.04
N ALA A 39 10.58 0.94 -2.43
CA ALA A 39 11.56 1.77 -1.73
C ALA A 39 12.90 1.74 -2.46
N GLN A 40 13.39 2.89 -2.87
CA GLN A 40 14.73 3.01 -3.46
C GLN A 40 15.79 2.77 -2.38
N THR A 41 16.80 1.93 -2.67
CA THR A 41 17.82 1.50 -1.70
C THR A 41 19.25 1.94 -2.05
N GLY A 42 19.43 2.70 -3.14
CA GLY A 42 20.74 3.15 -3.58
C GLY A 42 21.29 2.38 -4.77
N THR A 43 22.62 2.42 -4.92
CA THR A 43 23.32 1.81 -6.05
C THR A 43 23.91 0.43 -5.74
N THR A 44 23.69 -0.04 -4.51
CA THR A 44 24.09 -1.40 -4.08
C THR A 44 22.83 -2.23 -3.85
N ILE A 45 22.86 -3.50 -4.28
CA ILE A 45 21.72 -4.41 -4.07
C ILE A 45 21.53 -4.66 -2.57
N THR A 46 20.36 -4.29 -2.06
CA THR A 46 19.90 -4.68 -0.73
C THR A 46 19.16 -6.02 -0.84
N ARG A 47 19.67 -7.06 -0.22
CA ARG A 47 18.97 -8.36 -0.13
C ARG A 47 18.04 -8.33 1.06
N SER A 48 16.76 -8.57 0.80
CA SER A 48 15.78 -8.65 1.86
C SER A 48 15.92 -9.92 2.70
N HIS A 49 15.91 -9.74 4.02
CA HIS A 49 15.78 -10.81 5.02
C HIS A 49 14.34 -10.92 5.58
N HIS A 50 13.48 -9.94 5.24
CA HIS A 50 12.09 -9.85 5.69
C HIS A 50 11.08 -10.08 4.56
N ARG A 51 11.46 -10.94 3.59
CA ARG A 51 10.59 -11.44 2.51
C ARG A 51 10.06 -10.37 1.55
N LEU A 52 10.82 -9.30 1.33
CA LEU A 52 10.58 -8.35 0.25
C LEU A 52 11.32 -8.80 -1.01
N LEU A 53 10.91 -8.28 -2.15
CA LEU A 53 11.59 -8.51 -3.42
C LEU A 53 12.70 -7.48 -3.59
N SER A 54 13.91 -7.93 -3.93
CA SER A 54 14.99 -7.03 -4.37
C SER A 54 14.93 -6.91 -5.87
N THR A 55 14.83 -5.68 -6.38
CA THR A 55 14.64 -5.41 -7.82
C THR A 55 15.51 -4.25 -8.28
N VAL A 56 15.61 -4.07 -9.60
CA VAL A 56 16.17 -2.87 -10.20
C VAL A 56 15.12 -1.77 -10.16
N ALA A 57 15.46 -0.62 -9.59
CA ALA A 57 14.62 0.58 -9.63
C ALA A 57 14.67 1.21 -11.03
N TRP A 58 15.85 1.58 -11.49
CA TRP A 58 16.15 2.03 -12.85
C TRP A 58 17.65 1.93 -13.14
N SER A 59 17.98 1.99 -14.42
CA SER A 59 19.37 2.05 -14.87
C SER A 59 19.54 3.20 -15.84
N THR A 60 20.66 3.89 -15.72
CA THR A 60 21.17 4.85 -16.71
C THR A 60 22.41 4.26 -17.38
N LYS A 61 23.04 5.01 -18.30
CA LYS A 61 24.34 4.61 -18.87
C LYS A 61 25.46 4.56 -17.83
N GLU A 62 25.30 5.29 -16.72
CA GLU A 62 26.34 5.52 -15.73
C GLU A 62 26.20 4.60 -14.53
N GLN A 63 24.96 4.33 -14.10
CA GLN A 63 24.72 3.52 -12.90
C GLN A 63 23.34 2.89 -12.85
N THR A 64 23.23 1.83 -12.04
CA THR A 64 21.98 1.14 -11.72
C THR A 64 21.58 1.45 -10.28
N HIS A 65 20.31 1.79 -10.11
CA HIS A 65 19.67 1.95 -8.80
C HIS A 65 18.78 0.74 -8.48
N TYR A 66 18.74 0.37 -7.23
CA TYR A 66 18.00 -0.79 -6.74
C TYR A 66 16.86 -0.37 -5.82
N ALA A 67 15.93 -1.29 -5.61
CA ALA A 67 14.78 -1.09 -4.75
C ALA A 67 14.42 -2.38 -4.01
N LEU A 68 13.74 -2.20 -2.86
CA LEU A 68 12.93 -3.23 -2.22
C LEU A 68 11.47 -3.02 -2.60
N GLU A 69 10.78 -4.13 -2.88
CA GLU A 69 9.37 -4.10 -3.27
C GLU A 69 8.55 -5.06 -2.40
N GLY A 70 7.41 -4.56 -1.91
CA GLY A 70 6.39 -5.36 -1.26
C GLY A 70 5.07 -5.26 -2.00
N ALA A 71 4.43 -6.39 -2.25
CA ALA A 71 3.12 -6.49 -2.89
C ALA A 71 2.04 -6.92 -1.89
N ILE A 72 0.97 -6.15 -1.79
CA ILE A 72 -0.25 -6.43 -1.03
C ILE A 72 -1.34 -6.78 -2.03
N PHE A 73 -1.99 -7.94 -1.88
CA PHE A 73 -2.91 -8.44 -2.92
C PHE A 73 -4.28 -7.80 -2.90
N THR A 74 -4.76 -7.36 -1.73
CA THR A 74 -6.13 -6.91 -1.56
C THR A 74 -6.21 -5.58 -0.83
N THR A 75 -6.25 -4.48 -1.59
CA THR A 75 -6.44 -3.12 -1.09
C THR A 75 -7.77 -2.59 -1.61
N GLY A 76 -7.81 -2.07 -2.82
CA GLY A 76 -9.06 -1.66 -3.48
C GLY A 76 -10.02 -2.83 -3.68
N ALA A 77 -9.50 -4.04 -3.86
CA ALA A 77 -10.31 -5.26 -3.91
C ALA A 77 -11.14 -5.48 -2.63
N SER A 78 -10.62 -5.12 -1.45
CA SER A 78 -11.39 -5.18 -0.20
C SER A 78 -12.55 -4.19 -0.19
N ILE A 79 -12.36 -2.99 -0.75
CA ILE A 79 -13.43 -1.99 -0.89
C ILE A 79 -14.47 -2.43 -1.91
N GLN A 80 -14.03 -2.99 -3.04
CA GLN A 80 -14.95 -3.58 -4.03
C GLN A 80 -15.77 -4.72 -3.43
N TRP A 81 -15.14 -5.57 -2.61
CA TRP A 81 -15.84 -6.64 -1.92
C TRP A 81 -16.86 -6.13 -0.90
N LEU A 82 -16.58 -5.05 -0.17
CA LEU A 82 -17.56 -4.38 0.69
C LEU A 82 -18.78 -3.91 -0.12
N ARG A 83 -18.59 -3.43 -1.36
CA ARG A 83 -19.64 -2.96 -2.26
C ARG A 83 -20.41 -4.11 -2.91
N ASP A 84 -19.70 -4.98 -3.61
CA ASP A 84 -20.28 -5.95 -4.53
C ASP A 84 -20.60 -7.28 -3.85
N GLY A 85 -19.77 -7.71 -2.91
CA GLY A 85 -19.93 -8.98 -2.19
C GLY A 85 -20.80 -8.86 -0.96
N LEU A 86 -20.50 -7.91 -0.06
CA LEU A 86 -21.24 -7.74 1.19
C LEU A 86 -22.37 -6.71 1.12
N GLN A 87 -22.38 -5.85 0.09
CA GLN A 87 -23.35 -4.76 -0.07
C GLN A 87 -23.44 -3.83 1.16
N LEU A 88 -22.32 -3.64 1.85
CA LEU A 88 -22.21 -2.75 3.01
C LEU A 88 -22.02 -1.29 2.61
N ILE A 89 -21.67 -1.02 1.35
CA ILE A 89 -21.52 0.32 0.78
C ILE A 89 -22.10 0.32 -0.64
N SER A 90 -22.53 1.48 -1.12
CA SER A 90 -23.03 1.65 -2.48
C SER A 90 -21.93 2.09 -3.46
N ASN A 91 -20.92 2.80 -2.95
CA ASN A 91 -19.75 3.25 -3.72
C ASN A 91 -18.53 3.40 -2.78
N ALA A 92 -17.33 3.48 -3.36
CA ALA A 92 -16.09 3.55 -2.59
C ALA A 92 -15.98 4.80 -1.71
N ALA A 93 -16.50 5.95 -2.15
CA ALA A 93 -16.43 7.20 -1.38
C ALA A 93 -17.23 7.14 -0.07
N GLU A 94 -18.27 6.29 0.02
CA GLU A 94 -19.05 6.09 1.24
C GLU A 94 -18.20 5.55 2.40
N THR A 95 -17.08 4.89 2.12
CA THR A 95 -16.20 4.35 3.15
C THR A 95 -15.63 5.43 4.08
N GLU A 96 -15.21 6.58 3.53
CA GLU A 96 -14.71 7.71 4.31
C GLU A 96 -15.77 8.24 5.29
N ALA A 97 -16.97 8.46 4.79
CA ALA A 97 -18.08 8.95 5.61
C ALA A 97 -18.44 7.96 6.74
N LEU A 98 -18.45 6.65 6.45
CA LEU A 98 -18.72 5.61 7.46
C LEU A 98 -17.61 5.50 8.50
N CYS A 99 -16.35 5.58 8.09
CA CYS A 99 -15.21 5.58 9.02
C CYS A 99 -15.29 6.75 10.03
N ASN A 100 -15.73 7.92 9.57
CA ASN A 100 -15.87 9.12 10.39
C ASN A 100 -17.11 9.12 11.30
N GLN A 101 -18.06 8.19 11.12
CA GLN A 101 -19.25 8.05 11.97
C GLN A 101 -18.98 7.37 13.32
N VAL A 102 -17.83 6.75 13.48
CA VAL A 102 -17.45 5.98 14.67
C VAL A 102 -16.04 6.36 15.12
N GLU A 103 -15.81 6.38 16.43
CA GLU A 103 -14.52 6.77 17.00
C GLU A 103 -13.43 5.71 16.76
N ASN A 104 -13.82 4.43 16.69
CA ASN A 104 -12.93 3.28 16.54
C ASN A 104 -13.68 2.10 15.91
N THR A 105 -13.02 0.97 15.73
CA THR A 105 -13.61 -0.25 15.16
C THR A 105 -14.48 -1.05 16.14
N HIS A 106 -14.64 -0.58 17.36
CA HIS A 106 -15.31 -1.31 18.45
C HIS A 106 -14.72 -2.70 18.71
N GLY A 107 -13.39 -2.82 18.55
CA GLY A 107 -12.65 -4.06 18.73
C GLY A 107 -12.72 -5.03 17.53
N VAL A 108 -13.34 -4.63 16.43
CA VAL A 108 -13.37 -5.44 15.20
C VAL A 108 -12.06 -5.26 14.43
N TYR A 109 -11.48 -6.37 14.01
CA TYR A 109 -10.35 -6.41 13.08
C TYR A 109 -10.71 -7.23 11.85
N PHE A 110 -10.16 -6.83 10.72
CA PHE A 110 -10.29 -7.55 9.46
C PHE A 110 -8.93 -8.05 8.97
N VAL A 111 -8.84 -9.32 8.60
CA VAL A 111 -7.70 -9.90 7.90
C VAL A 111 -8.01 -9.86 6.40
N PRO A 112 -7.33 -9.02 5.59
CA PRO A 112 -7.69 -8.81 4.19
C PRO A 112 -7.07 -9.86 3.25
N ALA A 113 -7.20 -11.14 3.57
CA ALA A 113 -6.64 -12.25 2.80
C ALA A 113 -7.64 -12.85 1.80
N LEU A 114 -8.37 -11.99 1.06
CA LEU A 114 -9.40 -12.46 0.10
C LEU A 114 -8.80 -13.31 -1.02
N SER A 115 -7.53 -13.04 -1.39
CA SER A 115 -6.76 -13.79 -2.39
C SER A 115 -5.43 -14.33 -1.81
N GLY A 116 -5.39 -14.60 -0.51
CA GLY A 116 -4.16 -14.86 0.22
C GLY A 116 -3.50 -13.59 0.73
N LEU A 117 -2.35 -13.73 1.38
CA LEU A 117 -1.51 -12.63 1.86
C LEU A 117 -0.25 -12.52 1.00
N GLY A 118 0.07 -11.31 0.57
CA GLY A 118 1.31 -10.96 -0.11
C GLY A 118 2.47 -10.75 0.86
N ALA A 119 3.34 -9.79 0.56
CA ALA A 119 4.47 -9.43 1.41
C ALA A 119 3.98 -8.93 2.79
N PRO A 120 4.71 -9.24 3.87
CA PRO A 120 5.87 -10.11 3.96
C PRO A 120 5.53 -11.59 4.19
N HIS A 121 4.24 -11.96 4.21
CA HIS A 121 3.78 -13.29 4.61
C HIS A 121 3.92 -14.34 3.50
N TRP A 122 3.54 -13.99 2.26
CA TRP A 122 3.50 -14.87 1.08
C TRP A 122 2.70 -16.16 1.32
N ASP A 123 1.55 -16.03 2.02
CA ASP A 123 0.64 -17.14 2.27
C ASP A 123 -0.58 -17.09 1.35
N MET A 124 -0.51 -17.85 0.26
CA MET A 124 -1.59 -17.98 -0.72
C MET A 124 -2.80 -18.75 -0.20
N LYS A 125 -2.65 -19.46 0.94
CA LYS A 125 -3.74 -20.26 1.56
C LYS A 125 -4.51 -19.48 2.62
N ALA A 126 -3.96 -18.38 3.13
CA ALA A 126 -4.66 -17.50 4.05
C ALA A 126 -6.00 -17.04 3.45
N ARG A 127 -6.99 -16.86 4.31
CA ARG A 127 -8.32 -16.37 3.92
C ARG A 127 -8.72 -15.23 4.83
N GLY A 128 -9.55 -14.32 4.27
CA GLY A 128 -10.10 -13.18 5.00
C GLY A 128 -10.92 -13.59 6.22
N ALA A 129 -10.84 -12.79 7.27
CA ALA A 129 -11.58 -13.01 8.51
C ALA A 129 -11.93 -11.69 9.18
N PHE A 130 -13.12 -11.62 9.78
CA PHE A 130 -13.45 -10.63 10.79
C PHE A 130 -13.34 -11.25 12.17
N MET A 131 -12.72 -10.52 13.10
CA MET A 131 -12.56 -10.92 14.50
C MET A 131 -13.06 -9.82 15.43
N GLY A 132 -13.45 -10.18 16.65
CA GLY A 132 -13.88 -9.22 17.69
C GLY A 132 -15.32 -8.72 17.52
N ILE A 133 -16.17 -9.40 16.76
CA ILE A 133 -17.57 -9.01 16.54
C ILE A 133 -18.38 -9.26 17.82
N THR A 134 -19.07 -8.23 18.29
CA THR A 134 -20.04 -8.27 19.40
C THR A 134 -21.37 -7.72 18.98
N GLY A 135 -22.43 -7.82 19.81
CA GLY A 135 -23.74 -7.27 19.52
C GLY A 135 -23.79 -5.75 19.37
N GLY A 136 -22.76 -5.03 19.78
CA GLY A 136 -22.64 -3.56 19.61
C GLY A 136 -22.03 -3.13 18.27
N VAL A 137 -21.52 -4.08 17.48
CA VAL A 137 -20.88 -3.78 16.20
C VAL A 137 -21.91 -3.32 15.16
N LYS A 138 -21.64 -2.22 14.49
CA LYS A 138 -22.47 -1.62 13.44
C LYS A 138 -21.76 -1.71 12.08
N ARG A 139 -22.50 -1.47 11.00
CA ARG A 139 -21.97 -1.37 9.62
C ARG A 139 -20.72 -0.50 9.54
N ALA A 140 -20.74 0.67 10.18
CA ALA A 140 -19.63 1.62 10.17
C ALA A 140 -18.35 1.02 10.80
N HIS A 141 -18.46 0.24 11.89
CA HIS A 141 -17.31 -0.43 12.51
C HIS A 141 -16.70 -1.48 11.57
N MET A 142 -17.54 -2.25 10.85
CA MET A 142 -17.08 -3.25 9.88
C MET A 142 -16.32 -2.61 8.71
N VAL A 143 -16.90 -1.53 8.14
CA VAL A 143 -16.25 -0.80 7.03
C VAL A 143 -14.94 -0.18 7.50
N ARG A 144 -14.93 0.46 8.67
CA ARG A 144 -13.71 1.05 9.24
C ARG A 144 -12.63 -0.01 9.49
N ALA A 145 -12.97 -1.18 10.00
CA ALA A 145 -12.02 -2.27 10.20
C ALA A 145 -11.35 -2.71 8.88
N VAL A 146 -12.08 -2.70 7.76
CA VAL A 146 -11.52 -3.00 6.44
C VAL A 146 -10.56 -1.90 5.99
N ILE A 147 -10.91 -0.63 6.18
CA ILE A 147 -10.05 0.50 5.79
C ILE A 147 -8.78 0.55 6.66
N GLU A 148 -8.90 0.35 7.98
CA GLU A 148 -7.74 0.28 8.88
C GLU A 148 -6.83 -0.92 8.55
N ALA A 149 -7.39 -2.07 8.14
CA ALA A 149 -6.61 -3.24 7.74
C ALA A 149 -5.70 -2.98 6.53
N ILE A 150 -6.12 -2.12 5.59
CA ILE A 150 -5.27 -1.67 4.48
C ILE A 150 -4.04 -0.95 5.02
N ALA A 151 -4.23 -0.04 5.97
CA ALA A 151 -3.13 0.72 6.56
C ALA A 151 -2.17 -0.17 7.36
N TYR A 152 -2.69 -1.17 8.08
CA TYR A 152 -1.86 -2.12 8.81
C TYR A 152 -0.99 -2.98 7.88
N GLN A 153 -1.53 -3.46 6.74
CA GLN A 153 -0.72 -4.19 5.77
C GLN A 153 0.41 -3.33 5.19
N VAL A 154 0.13 -2.08 4.86
CA VAL A 154 1.16 -1.14 4.40
C VAL A 154 2.23 -0.95 5.46
N LYS A 155 1.81 -0.83 6.74
CA LYS A 155 2.76 -0.74 7.86
C LYS A 155 3.68 -1.96 7.94
N GLU A 156 3.15 -3.17 7.83
CA GLU A 156 3.97 -4.39 7.87
C GLU A 156 5.06 -4.39 6.79
N VAL A 157 4.71 -3.96 5.58
CA VAL A 157 5.69 -3.85 4.48
C VAL A 157 6.72 -2.75 4.74
N VAL A 158 6.28 -1.57 5.23
CA VAL A 158 7.20 -0.48 5.57
C VAL A 158 8.12 -0.85 6.73
N ASP A 159 7.62 -1.57 7.73
CA ASP A 159 8.43 -2.09 8.83
C ASP A 159 9.49 -3.09 8.32
N ALA A 160 9.14 -3.96 7.37
CA ALA A 160 10.09 -4.86 6.72
C ALA A 160 11.15 -4.10 5.90
N ILE A 161 10.76 -3.03 5.19
CA ILE A 161 11.71 -2.15 4.49
C ILE A 161 12.67 -1.51 5.49
N ASN A 162 12.18 -0.98 6.60
CA ASN A 162 13.01 -0.36 7.63
C ASN A 162 13.99 -1.33 8.31
N GLN A 163 13.63 -2.61 8.39
CA GLN A 163 14.51 -3.65 8.94
C GLN A 163 15.59 -4.11 7.95
N ASP A 164 15.32 -4.00 6.65
CA ASP A 164 16.24 -4.42 5.59
C ASP A 164 17.11 -3.28 5.04
N SER A 165 16.74 -2.02 5.31
CA SER A 165 17.42 -0.83 4.77
C SER A 165 18.16 -0.07 5.87
N ASP A 166 19.38 0.39 5.55
CA ASP A 166 20.13 1.31 6.44
C ASP A 166 19.52 2.71 6.51
N SER A 167 18.55 3.00 5.64
CA SER A 167 17.88 4.30 5.57
C SER A 167 16.39 4.14 5.91
N PRO A 168 15.94 4.59 7.09
CA PRO A 168 14.55 4.49 7.49
C PRO A 168 13.64 5.28 6.54
N VAL A 169 12.43 4.81 6.36
CA VAL A 169 11.40 5.50 5.58
C VAL A 169 11.02 6.80 6.28
N THR A 170 11.19 7.93 5.58
CA THR A 170 10.90 9.27 6.11
C THR A 170 9.72 9.93 5.41
N LEU A 171 9.41 9.48 4.19
CA LEU A 171 8.34 10.01 3.36
C LEU A 171 7.73 8.89 2.53
N LEU A 172 6.41 8.74 2.60
CA LEU A 172 5.64 7.86 1.75
C LEU A 172 4.88 8.66 0.69
N LYS A 173 5.23 8.51 -0.56
CA LYS A 173 4.53 9.12 -1.69
C LYS A 173 3.45 8.17 -2.17
N ILE A 174 2.20 8.62 -2.19
CA ILE A 174 1.04 7.79 -2.43
C ILE A 174 0.29 8.19 -3.70
N ASP A 175 -0.20 7.21 -4.44
CA ASP A 175 -1.06 7.40 -5.61
C ASP A 175 -2.12 6.28 -5.72
N GLY A 176 -2.85 6.28 -6.82
CA GLY A 176 -3.93 5.33 -7.08
C GLY A 176 -5.28 5.75 -6.49
N GLY A 177 -6.34 5.10 -6.96
CA GLY A 177 -7.73 5.51 -6.67
C GLY A 177 -8.10 5.49 -5.19
N VAL A 178 -7.56 4.55 -4.41
CA VAL A 178 -7.86 4.42 -2.96
C VAL A 178 -7.17 5.53 -2.15
N ALA A 179 -6.09 6.14 -2.67
CA ALA A 179 -5.43 7.29 -2.04
C ALA A 179 -6.32 8.54 -1.95
N GLN A 180 -7.47 8.56 -2.62
CA GLN A 180 -8.46 9.63 -2.47
C GLN A 180 -9.16 9.65 -1.11
N ASN A 181 -9.19 8.53 -0.40
CA ASN A 181 -9.83 8.41 0.91
C ASN A 181 -8.99 9.12 1.97
N ASN A 182 -9.47 10.27 2.46
CA ASN A 182 -8.72 11.09 3.43
C ASN A 182 -8.63 10.42 4.80
N PHE A 183 -9.64 9.64 5.20
CA PHE A 183 -9.56 8.87 6.45
C PHE A 183 -8.40 7.86 6.38
N LEU A 184 -8.33 7.08 5.30
CA LEU A 184 -7.27 6.10 5.11
C LEU A 184 -5.89 6.78 5.13
N THR A 185 -5.71 7.85 4.35
CA THR A 185 -4.40 8.49 4.22
C THR A 185 -3.93 9.13 5.53
N GLN A 186 -4.85 9.73 6.30
CA GLN A 186 -4.52 10.25 7.63
C GLN A 186 -4.19 9.10 8.59
N PHE A 187 -5.03 8.07 8.64
CA PHE A 187 -4.79 6.91 9.50
C PHE A 187 -3.46 6.20 9.15
N GLN A 188 -3.13 6.12 7.87
CA GLN A 188 -1.85 5.59 7.41
C GLN A 188 -0.66 6.42 7.91
N ALA A 189 -0.75 7.75 7.84
CA ALA A 189 0.29 8.64 8.36
C ALA A 189 0.49 8.45 9.87
N ASP A 190 -0.62 8.36 10.61
CA ASP A 190 -0.60 8.18 12.07
C ASP A 190 0.02 6.83 12.47
N VAL A 191 -0.36 5.74 11.77
CA VAL A 191 0.14 4.39 12.04
C VAL A 191 1.62 4.23 11.69
N LEU A 192 2.08 4.90 10.62
CA LEU A 192 3.48 4.87 10.20
C LEU A 192 4.36 5.86 10.99
N GLY A 193 3.78 6.94 11.47
CA GLY A 193 4.55 8.04 12.07
C GLY A 193 5.41 8.81 11.06
N VAL A 194 5.04 8.80 9.76
CA VAL A 194 5.77 9.49 8.70
C VAL A 194 4.84 10.40 7.90
N THR A 195 5.42 11.36 7.19
CA THR A 195 4.66 12.21 6.26
C THR A 195 4.21 11.41 5.04
N LEU A 196 2.94 11.58 4.66
CA LEU A 196 2.40 11.12 3.38
C LEU A 196 2.30 12.29 2.42
N GLU A 197 2.81 12.10 1.20
CA GLU A 197 2.67 13.05 0.09
C GLU A 197 1.76 12.46 -0.98
N ARG A 198 0.67 13.16 -1.27
CA ARG A 198 -0.29 12.80 -2.31
C ARG A 198 -0.21 13.81 -3.45
N PRO A 199 0.08 13.40 -4.70
CA PRO A 199 0.15 14.31 -5.83
C PRO A 199 -1.25 14.83 -6.20
N LYS A 200 -1.29 15.91 -6.99
CA LYS A 200 -2.57 16.46 -7.50
C LYS A 200 -3.24 15.52 -8.51
N MET A 201 -2.43 14.82 -9.32
CA MET A 201 -2.90 13.75 -10.20
C MET A 201 -2.64 12.40 -9.51
N LEU A 202 -3.67 11.58 -9.40
CA LEU A 202 -3.64 10.31 -8.68
C LEU A 202 -3.47 9.09 -9.59
N ASP A 203 -3.50 9.31 -10.89
CA ASP A 203 -3.24 8.27 -11.88
C ASP A 203 -1.72 8.09 -11.98
N ALA A 204 -1.27 6.86 -11.74
CA ALA A 204 0.14 6.46 -11.80
C ALA A 204 0.58 6.15 -13.23
#